data_d1f6e20c0ac4822aa9096f0a54de2d98
#
_entry.id   d1f6e20c0ac4822aa9096f0a54de2d98
#
_cell.length_a   1.000
_cell.length_b   1.000
_cell.length_c   1.000
_cell.angle_alpha   90.00
_cell.angle_beta   90.00
_cell.angle_gamma   90.00
#
_symmetry.space_group_name_H-M   'P 1'
#
loop_
_entity.id
_entity.type
_entity.pdbx_description
1 polymer ?
#
loop_
_entity_poly.entity_id
_entity_poly.type
_entity_poly.pdbx_seq_one_letter_code
_entity_poly.pdbx_strand_id
1 'polypeptide(L)'
;SDLSIWLSVDPMAAKYPSLSPYVYCANNPVKLVDPNGEEIGDYYDWSGNYLGWDGIEDDNVHFVSNKSVRIIKKAKGQPINSNQVEIDVTTTKQILQEVLDVSKRTDMNGELCEEATFLTTEGKYIGQGPNINNIPLDISPYVKVEYEGDILVSIHSHLPYRINPNTNEINSYSALRPSENADKQIKADLNIIIGPLGDTQWLNFSSGVGCWVTPERGAAFYNANWESKGAITINKLQKIIQ
;
A
#
# COMPACT_ATOMS: atom_id res chain seq x y z
N SER A 1 -24.44 -13.56 25.44
CA SER A 1 -25.90 -13.57 25.21
C SER A 1 -26.25 -14.91 24.58
N ASP A 2 -27.22 -15.61 25.16
CA ASP A 2 -27.64 -16.96 24.67
C ASP A 2 -28.37 -16.90 23.32
N LEU A 3 -28.59 -15.71 22.77
CA LEU A 3 -29.41 -15.50 21.57
C LEU A 3 -28.58 -15.29 20.30
N SER A 4 -27.26 -15.06 20.38
CA SER A 4 -26.37 -14.77 19.23
C SER A 4 -26.92 -13.68 18.29
N ILE A 5 -27.57 -12.67 18.86
CA ILE A 5 -28.12 -11.51 18.17
C ILE A 5 -27.86 -10.22 18.97
N TRP A 6 -27.72 -9.10 18.28
CA TRP A 6 -27.73 -7.79 18.91
C TRP A 6 -29.13 -7.40 19.39
N LEU A 7 -29.20 -6.68 20.51
CA LEU A 7 -30.46 -6.09 21.01
C LEU A 7 -30.75 -4.71 20.41
N SER A 8 -29.81 -4.15 19.68
CA SER A 8 -29.93 -2.91 18.90
C SER A 8 -29.59 -3.17 17.44
N VAL A 9 -30.01 -2.26 16.56
CA VAL A 9 -29.60 -2.30 15.15
C VAL A 9 -28.08 -2.06 15.08
N ASP A 10 -27.38 -2.91 14.30
CA ASP A 10 -25.99 -2.72 13.98
C ASP A 10 -25.79 -1.37 13.25
N PRO A 11 -24.91 -0.47 13.72
CA PRO A 11 -24.65 0.80 13.07
C PRO A 11 -24.20 0.67 11.61
N MET A 12 -23.58 -0.47 11.25
CA MET A 12 -23.10 -0.77 9.91
C MET A 12 -24.07 -1.63 9.07
N ALA A 13 -25.30 -1.88 9.55
CA ALA A 13 -26.28 -2.72 8.85
C ALA A 13 -26.50 -2.36 7.37
N ALA A 14 -26.41 -1.06 7.02
CA ALA A 14 -26.56 -0.59 5.64
C ALA A 14 -25.44 -1.08 4.70
N LYS A 15 -24.28 -1.44 5.24
CA LYS A 15 -23.12 -1.95 4.49
C LYS A 15 -23.29 -3.43 4.10
N TYR A 16 -24.12 -4.16 4.84
CA TYR A 16 -24.36 -5.60 4.65
C TYR A 16 -25.84 -5.90 4.37
N PRO A 17 -26.41 -5.43 3.22
CA PRO A 17 -27.84 -5.52 2.95
C PRO A 17 -28.37 -6.94 2.83
N SER A 18 -27.49 -7.95 2.73
CA SER A 18 -27.86 -9.37 2.71
C SER A 18 -27.94 -10.01 4.09
N LEU A 19 -27.55 -9.29 5.15
CA LEU A 19 -27.60 -9.77 6.54
C LEU A 19 -28.70 -9.04 7.32
N SER A 20 -29.22 -9.69 8.37
CA SER A 20 -30.14 -9.06 9.29
C SER A 20 -29.42 -7.92 10.05
N PRO A 21 -30.06 -6.75 10.25
CA PRO A 21 -29.51 -5.66 11.06
C PRO A 21 -29.24 -6.03 12.53
N TYR A 22 -29.67 -7.19 12.97
CA TYR A 22 -29.49 -7.71 14.33
C TYR A 22 -28.57 -8.93 14.38
N VAL A 23 -27.90 -9.28 13.26
CA VAL A 23 -27.02 -10.44 13.23
C VAL A 23 -25.75 -10.18 14.04
N TYR A 24 -25.37 -11.12 14.89
CA TYR A 24 -24.13 -11.09 15.64
C TYR A 24 -23.10 -12.01 14.97
N CYS A 25 -21.93 -11.47 14.68
CA CYS A 25 -20.80 -12.22 14.07
C CYS A 25 -21.20 -13.00 12.80
N ALA A 26 -22.03 -12.42 11.91
CA ALA A 26 -22.53 -13.09 10.71
C ALA A 26 -23.07 -14.52 10.99
N ASN A 27 -23.71 -14.75 12.13
CA ASN A 27 -24.19 -16.04 12.65
C ASN A 27 -23.08 -17.07 12.94
N ASN A 28 -21.82 -16.62 13.15
CA ASN A 28 -20.70 -17.52 13.49
C ASN A 28 -19.93 -17.09 14.76
N PRO A 29 -20.60 -16.98 15.91
CA PRO A 29 -20.02 -16.47 17.16
C PRO A 29 -18.93 -17.39 17.76
N VAL A 30 -18.76 -18.59 17.20
CA VAL A 30 -17.69 -19.52 17.63
C VAL A 30 -16.34 -19.14 17.02
N LYS A 31 -16.36 -18.51 15.84
CA LYS A 31 -15.15 -18.11 15.11
C LYS A 31 -14.91 -16.60 15.12
N LEU A 32 -15.97 -15.83 15.25
CA LEU A 32 -15.94 -14.38 15.18
C LEU A 32 -16.35 -13.79 16.53
N VAL A 33 -15.65 -12.78 16.98
CA VAL A 33 -16.00 -11.97 18.13
C VAL A 33 -16.12 -10.56 17.62
N ASP A 34 -17.26 -9.96 17.83
CA ASP A 34 -17.59 -8.61 17.43
C ASP A 34 -17.99 -7.84 18.70
N PRO A 35 -17.07 -7.15 19.38
CA PRO A 35 -17.29 -6.52 20.68
C PRO A 35 -18.22 -5.30 20.64
N ASN A 36 -18.25 -4.56 19.52
CA ASN A 36 -18.95 -3.29 19.35
C ASN A 36 -19.85 -3.19 18.12
N GLY A 37 -19.89 -4.18 17.23
CA GLY A 37 -20.77 -4.20 16.05
C GLY A 37 -20.28 -3.33 14.89
N GLU A 38 -18.93 -3.13 14.78
CA GLU A 38 -18.29 -2.35 13.73
C GLU A 38 -17.32 -3.22 12.92
N GLU A 39 -16.47 -2.69 12.05
CA GLU A 39 -15.55 -3.45 11.20
C GLU A 39 -14.26 -3.87 11.91
N ILE A 40 -13.60 -4.93 11.43
CA ILE A 40 -12.44 -5.56 12.05
C ILE A 40 -11.14 -4.93 11.53
N GLY A 41 -10.30 -4.39 12.41
CA GLY A 41 -8.93 -3.98 12.11
C GLY A 41 -8.00 -5.19 11.96
N ASP A 42 -7.20 -5.22 10.90
CA ASP A 42 -6.48 -6.41 10.46
C ASP A 42 -4.96 -6.28 10.52
N TYR A 43 -4.28 -7.30 11.07
CA TYR A 43 -2.82 -7.43 11.01
C TYR A 43 -2.37 -8.24 9.81
N TYR A 44 -1.39 -7.70 9.06
CA TYR A 44 -0.73 -8.37 7.94
C TYR A 44 0.78 -8.34 8.09
N ASP A 45 1.44 -9.39 7.62
CA ASP A 45 2.89 -9.32 7.36
C ASP A 45 3.17 -8.66 6.00
N TRP A 46 4.44 -8.27 5.78
CA TRP A 46 4.88 -7.68 4.51
C TRP A 46 4.87 -8.66 3.33
N SER A 47 4.54 -9.92 3.58
CA SER A 47 4.24 -10.91 2.54
C SER A 47 2.77 -10.94 2.14
N GLY A 48 1.93 -10.10 2.77
CA GLY A 48 0.50 -10.02 2.52
C GLY A 48 -0.31 -11.15 3.18
N ASN A 49 0.27 -11.86 4.13
CA ASN A 49 -0.48 -12.87 4.87
C ASN A 49 -1.25 -12.22 6.01
N TYR A 50 -2.54 -12.52 6.10
CA TYR A 50 -3.36 -12.19 7.25
C TYR A 50 -2.87 -12.94 8.49
N LEU A 51 -2.73 -12.24 9.60
CA LEU A 51 -2.17 -12.78 10.84
C LEU A 51 -3.20 -12.87 11.96
N GLY A 52 -4.16 -11.97 11.98
CA GLY A 52 -5.15 -11.80 13.03
C GLY A 52 -5.67 -10.37 13.07
N TRP A 53 -6.35 -10.00 14.14
CA TRP A 53 -7.02 -8.73 14.27
C TRP A 53 -6.71 -8.08 15.65
N ASP A 54 -6.92 -6.79 15.78
CA ASP A 54 -6.55 -6.01 16.97
C ASP A 54 -7.68 -5.91 18.01
N GLY A 55 -8.87 -6.39 17.70
CA GLY A 55 -10.05 -6.30 18.54
C GLY A 55 -10.80 -4.98 18.40
N ILE A 56 -10.41 -4.13 17.43
CA ILE A 56 -11.07 -2.87 17.10
C ILE A 56 -11.62 -3.01 15.68
N GLU A 57 -12.88 -2.66 15.50
CA GLU A 57 -13.53 -2.70 14.20
C GLU A 57 -13.41 -1.36 13.51
N ASP A 58 -12.46 -1.29 12.59
CA ASP A 58 -12.24 -0.13 11.73
C ASP A 58 -11.67 -0.58 10.38
N ASP A 59 -11.48 0.37 9.46
CA ASP A 59 -10.85 0.11 8.16
C ASP A 59 -9.31 0.00 8.23
N ASN A 60 -8.73 -0.05 9.44
CA ASN A 60 -7.30 -0.05 9.61
C ASN A 60 -6.68 -1.36 9.15
N VAL A 61 -5.56 -1.23 8.46
CA VAL A 61 -4.65 -2.30 8.07
C VAL A 61 -3.31 -2.04 8.73
N HIS A 62 -2.87 -2.97 9.56
CA HIS A 62 -1.61 -2.87 10.28
C HIS A 62 -0.57 -3.81 9.66
N PHE A 63 0.45 -3.25 9.02
CA PHE A 63 1.63 -4.02 8.65
C PHE A 63 2.58 -4.10 9.83
N VAL A 64 2.98 -5.31 10.18
CA VAL A 64 3.74 -5.58 11.40
C VAL A 64 5.13 -6.13 11.13
N SER A 65 6.05 -5.86 12.05
CA SER A 65 7.40 -6.39 12.02
C SER A 65 7.44 -7.92 12.15
N ASN A 66 8.50 -8.55 11.65
CA ASN A 66 8.71 -9.98 11.77
C ASN A 66 8.72 -10.50 13.22
N LYS A 67 9.05 -9.64 14.20
CA LYS A 67 8.98 -9.99 15.63
C LYS A 67 7.53 -10.16 16.07
N SER A 68 6.66 -9.25 15.64
CA SER A 68 5.24 -9.24 15.98
C SER A 68 4.47 -10.41 15.34
N VAL A 69 4.86 -10.87 14.17
CA VAL A 69 4.26 -12.06 13.52
C VAL A 69 4.21 -13.27 14.46
N ARG A 70 5.27 -13.50 15.24
CA ARG A 70 5.32 -14.63 16.18
C ARG A 70 4.37 -14.44 17.37
N ILE A 71 4.18 -13.21 17.83
CA ILE A 71 3.30 -12.86 18.95
C ILE A 71 1.85 -13.10 18.51
N ILE A 72 1.48 -12.56 17.35
CA ILE A 72 0.12 -12.65 16.81
C ILE A 72 -0.26 -14.10 16.54
N LYS A 73 0.61 -14.88 15.90
CA LYS A 73 0.35 -16.32 15.64
C LYS A 73 0.16 -17.15 16.92
N LYS A 74 0.76 -16.75 18.05
CA LYS A 74 0.56 -17.43 19.34
C LYS A 74 -0.81 -17.15 19.95
N ALA A 75 -1.47 -16.07 19.60
CA ALA A 75 -2.80 -15.72 20.09
C ALA A 75 -3.91 -16.60 19.51
N LYS A 76 -3.63 -17.40 18.48
CA LYS A 76 -4.55 -18.37 17.89
C LYS A 76 -5.91 -17.78 17.51
N GLY A 77 -5.91 -16.58 16.91
CA GLY A 77 -7.12 -15.90 16.47
C GLY A 77 -7.83 -15.08 17.55
N GLN A 78 -7.29 -15.03 18.77
CA GLN A 78 -7.78 -14.08 19.78
C GLN A 78 -7.29 -12.68 19.43
N PRO A 79 -8.08 -11.62 19.73
CA PRO A 79 -7.69 -10.26 19.48
C PRO A 79 -6.43 -9.86 20.26
N ILE A 80 -5.56 -9.09 19.63
CA ILE A 80 -4.32 -8.61 20.24
C ILE A 80 -4.30 -7.09 20.14
N ASN A 81 -4.24 -6.44 21.29
CA ASN A 81 -4.14 -5.00 21.34
C ASN A 81 -2.86 -4.51 20.64
N SER A 82 -2.97 -3.43 19.87
CA SER A 82 -1.87 -2.79 19.16
C SER A 82 -0.65 -2.46 20.03
N ASN A 83 -0.84 -2.20 21.31
CA ASN A 83 0.25 -1.96 22.27
C ASN A 83 1.12 -3.19 22.56
N GLN A 84 0.69 -4.38 22.15
CA GLN A 84 1.41 -5.65 22.38
C GLN A 84 2.31 -6.06 21.21
N VAL A 85 2.21 -5.36 20.09
CA VAL A 85 2.91 -5.65 18.84
C VAL A 85 3.63 -4.42 18.30
N GLU A 86 4.71 -4.63 17.59
CA GLU A 86 5.43 -3.58 16.89
C GLU A 86 4.79 -3.43 15.50
N ILE A 87 4.09 -2.31 15.29
CA ILE A 87 3.45 -1.96 14.03
C ILE A 87 4.43 -1.09 13.24
N ASP A 88 4.75 -1.51 12.01
CA ASP A 88 5.59 -0.75 11.09
C ASP A 88 4.80 0.37 10.41
N VAL A 89 3.58 0.05 9.95
CA VAL A 89 2.66 0.97 9.27
C VAL A 89 1.22 0.68 9.67
N THR A 90 0.48 1.71 10.02
CA THR A 90 -0.99 1.70 10.03
C THR A 90 -1.47 2.49 8.82
N THR A 91 -2.38 1.91 8.06
CA THR A 91 -3.03 2.52 6.89
C THR A 91 -4.50 2.07 6.86
N THR A 92 -5.26 2.46 5.85
CA THR A 92 -6.64 2.02 5.66
C THR A 92 -6.81 1.29 4.34
N LYS A 93 -7.85 0.45 4.23
CA LYS A 93 -8.22 -0.18 2.95
C LYS A 93 -8.44 0.85 1.85
N GLN A 94 -8.98 2.03 2.20
CA GLN A 94 -9.15 3.14 1.26
C GLN A 94 -7.81 3.66 0.73
N ILE A 95 -6.80 3.89 1.59
CA ILE A 95 -5.46 4.31 1.15
C ILE A 95 -4.82 3.23 0.27
N LEU A 96 -4.95 1.95 0.64
CA LEU A 96 -4.43 0.85 -0.17
C LEU A 96 -5.13 0.76 -1.54
N GLN A 97 -6.44 1.08 -1.61
CA GLN A 97 -7.13 1.20 -2.89
C GLN A 97 -6.56 2.33 -3.75
N GLU A 98 -6.23 3.49 -3.16
CA GLU A 98 -5.55 4.58 -3.89
C GLU A 98 -4.19 4.15 -4.43
N VAL A 99 -3.43 3.32 -3.69
CA VAL A 99 -2.18 2.73 -4.19
C VAL A 99 -2.44 1.90 -5.46
N LEU A 100 -3.48 1.06 -5.46
CA LEU A 100 -3.86 0.29 -6.65
C LEU A 100 -4.30 1.19 -7.80
N ASP A 101 -5.02 2.27 -7.52
CA ASP A 101 -5.49 3.21 -8.55
C ASP A 101 -4.33 3.98 -9.19
N VAL A 102 -3.32 4.41 -8.41
CA VAL A 102 -2.07 4.98 -8.95
C VAL A 102 -1.34 3.97 -9.82
N SER A 103 -1.18 2.73 -9.34
CA SER A 103 -0.55 1.64 -10.12
C SER A 103 -1.27 1.44 -11.45
N LYS A 104 -2.60 1.36 -11.43
CA LYS A 104 -3.43 1.18 -12.63
C LYS A 104 -3.30 2.35 -13.62
N ARG A 105 -3.28 3.60 -13.14
CA ARG A 105 -3.07 4.76 -14.02
C ARG A 105 -1.71 4.70 -14.71
N THR A 106 -0.66 4.30 -13.98
CA THR A 106 0.68 4.12 -14.56
C THR A 106 0.69 3.04 -15.65
N ASP A 107 0.00 1.91 -15.43
CA ASP A 107 -0.15 0.85 -16.43
C ASP A 107 -0.92 1.35 -17.66
N MET A 108 -1.99 2.12 -17.45
CA MET A 108 -2.83 2.65 -18.54
C MET A 108 -2.10 3.66 -19.43
N ASN A 109 -1.12 4.40 -18.91
CA ASN A 109 -0.29 5.30 -19.72
C ASN A 109 0.93 4.58 -20.36
N GLY A 110 1.03 3.26 -20.19
CA GLY A 110 2.10 2.42 -20.75
C GLY A 110 3.43 2.58 -20.02
N GLU A 111 3.41 2.97 -18.75
CA GLU A 111 4.59 3.27 -17.92
C GLU A 111 5.46 4.40 -18.53
N LEU A 112 4.84 5.33 -19.24
CA LEU A 112 5.53 6.47 -19.86
C LEU A 112 5.50 7.74 -18.99
N CYS A 113 4.56 7.82 -18.03
CA CYS A 113 4.40 8.93 -17.12
C CYS A 113 4.29 8.41 -15.69
N GLU A 114 4.94 9.10 -14.75
CA GLU A 114 4.66 8.87 -13.33
C GLU A 114 3.28 9.41 -12.98
N GLU A 115 2.59 8.72 -12.09
CA GLU A 115 1.28 9.09 -11.58
C GLU A 115 1.36 9.38 -10.09
N ALA A 116 0.57 10.31 -9.59
CA ALA A 116 0.50 10.60 -8.17
C ALA A 116 -0.92 10.83 -7.67
N THR A 117 -1.12 10.57 -6.37
CA THR A 117 -2.26 11.01 -5.57
C THR A 117 -1.73 11.56 -4.26
N PHE A 118 -2.16 12.78 -3.91
CA PHE A 118 -1.95 13.37 -2.58
C PHE A 118 -3.28 13.42 -1.86
N LEU A 119 -3.32 12.86 -0.65
CA LEU A 119 -4.42 13.01 0.29
C LEU A 119 -4.01 14.06 1.31
N THR A 120 -4.74 15.15 1.36
CA THR A 120 -4.45 16.29 2.23
C THR A 120 -5.60 16.55 3.20
N THR A 121 -5.42 17.50 4.11
CA THR A 121 -6.49 17.98 4.99
C THR A 121 -7.66 18.60 4.22
N GLU A 122 -7.43 19.08 2.99
CA GLU A 122 -8.44 19.75 2.15
C GLU A 122 -9.05 18.83 1.08
N GLY A 123 -8.46 17.65 0.83
CA GLY A 123 -9.01 16.69 -0.12
C GLY A 123 -7.98 15.84 -0.84
N LYS A 124 -8.43 15.27 -1.96
CA LYS A 124 -7.65 14.39 -2.83
C LYS A 124 -7.21 15.13 -4.09
N TYR A 125 -5.93 15.10 -4.37
CA TYR A 125 -5.32 15.72 -5.54
C TYR A 125 -4.57 14.67 -6.37
N ILE A 126 -4.79 14.70 -7.69
CA ILE A 126 -4.20 13.75 -8.64
C ILE A 126 -3.30 14.50 -9.60
N GLY A 127 -2.14 13.95 -9.90
CA GLY A 127 -1.21 14.49 -10.87
C GLY A 127 -0.58 13.42 -11.74
N GLN A 128 -0.13 13.84 -12.91
CA GLN A 128 0.62 13.03 -13.86
C GLN A 128 1.91 13.77 -14.24
N GLY A 129 3.02 13.05 -14.26
CA GLY A 129 4.30 13.56 -14.71
C GLY A 129 4.40 13.68 -16.23
N PRO A 130 5.49 14.27 -16.74
CA PRO A 130 5.73 14.34 -18.17
C PRO A 130 5.97 12.97 -18.76
N ASN A 131 5.65 12.79 -20.06
CA ASN A 131 6.00 11.58 -20.78
C ASN A 131 7.52 11.50 -20.92
N ILE A 132 8.09 10.38 -20.47
CA ILE A 132 9.54 10.12 -20.42
C ILE A 132 10.23 10.27 -21.78
N ASN A 133 9.50 10.02 -22.89
CA ASN A 133 10.03 10.14 -24.25
C ASN A 133 10.13 11.62 -24.72
N ASN A 134 9.47 12.55 -24.01
CA ASN A 134 9.39 13.96 -24.39
C ASN A 134 10.28 14.85 -23.54
N ILE A 135 11.04 14.32 -22.60
CA ILE A 135 11.94 15.08 -21.73
C ILE A 135 13.40 14.67 -21.94
N PRO A 136 14.36 15.59 -21.80
CA PRO A 136 15.79 15.29 -21.83
C PRO A 136 16.19 14.20 -20.83
N LEU A 137 17.28 13.46 -21.13
CA LEU A 137 17.76 12.35 -20.31
C LEU A 137 18.24 12.75 -18.91
N ASP A 138 18.68 13.98 -18.76
CA ASP A 138 19.13 14.59 -17.50
C ASP A 138 17.99 15.16 -16.66
N ILE A 139 16.77 15.17 -17.19
CA ILE A 139 15.56 15.60 -16.46
C ILE A 139 14.88 14.39 -15.83
N SER A 140 14.63 14.47 -14.53
CA SER A 140 13.84 13.47 -13.81
C SER A 140 12.35 13.54 -14.20
N PRO A 141 11.67 12.41 -14.43
CA PRO A 141 10.26 12.37 -14.83
C PRO A 141 9.27 12.56 -13.67
N TYR A 142 9.64 13.24 -12.59
CA TYR A 142 8.81 13.36 -11.39
C TYR A 142 7.48 14.09 -11.63
N VAL A 143 6.47 13.71 -10.86
CA VAL A 143 5.15 14.34 -10.85
C VAL A 143 5.18 15.59 -10.01
N LYS A 144 4.61 16.69 -10.55
CA LYS A 144 4.30 17.88 -9.78
C LYS A 144 2.79 17.95 -9.57
N VAL A 145 2.34 17.85 -8.32
CA VAL A 145 0.92 17.97 -7.96
C VAL A 145 0.69 19.37 -7.36
N GLU A 146 -0.31 20.08 -7.87
CA GLU A 146 -0.81 21.30 -7.22
C GLU A 146 -1.88 20.87 -6.20
N TYR A 147 -1.73 21.30 -4.95
CA TYR A 147 -2.60 20.88 -3.85
C TYR A 147 -2.79 22.01 -2.83
N GLU A 148 -3.81 21.84 -1.98
CA GLU A 148 -4.10 22.70 -0.83
C GLU A 148 -4.05 21.88 0.46
N GLY A 149 -3.74 22.54 1.58
CA GLY A 149 -3.63 21.92 2.89
C GLY A 149 -2.34 21.14 3.15
N ASP A 150 -2.28 20.48 4.28
CA ASP A 150 -1.15 19.62 4.67
C ASP A 150 -1.31 18.22 4.06
N ILE A 151 -0.22 17.66 3.54
CA ILE A 151 -0.24 16.32 2.93
C ILE A 151 -0.21 15.27 4.05
N LEU A 152 -1.28 14.49 4.18
CA LEU A 152 -1.36 13.36 5.09
C LEU A 152 -0.71 12.11 4.47
N VAL A 153 -1.05 11.84 3.20
CA VAL A 153 -0.49 10.70 2.47
C VAL A 153 -0.06 11.14 1.07
N SER A 154 1.17 10.83 0.70
CA SER A 154 1.66 10.94 -0.67
C SER A 154 1.79 9.55 -1.29
N ILE A 155 1.24 9.38 -2.48
CA ILE A 155 1.33 8.14 -3.26
C ILE A 155 1.78 8.53 -4.65
N HIS A 156 2.90 8.00 -5.13
CA HIS A 156 3.33 8.22 -6.51
C HIS A 156 4.01 6.98 -7.09
N SER A 157 4.06 6.91 -8.42
CA SER A 157 4.72 5.81 -9.10
C SER A 157 6.09 6.20 -9.62
N HIS A 158 7.03 5.27 -9.58
CA HIS A 158 8.27 5.31 -10.33
C HIS A 158 8.14 4.46 -11.60
N LEU A 159 8.72 4.95 -12.68
CA LEU A 159 8.86 4.18 -13.91
C LEU A 159 9.89 3.07 -13.71
N PRO A 160 9.81 1.95 -14.45
CA PRO A 160 10.72 0.82 -14.22
C PRO A 160 12.16 1.16 -14.57
N TYR A 161 12.39 1.83 -15.69
CA TYR A 161 13.71 2.26 -16.14
C TYR A 161 13.62 3.22 -17.32
N ARG A 162 14.75 3.86 -17.63
CA ARG A 162 14.96 4.65 -18.83
C ARG A 162 16.28 4.26 -19.49
N ILE A 163 16.26 4.03 -20.80
CA ILE A 163 17.46 3.68 -21.57
C ILE A 163 18.00 4.97 -22.21
N ASN A 164 19.30 5.22 -22.03
CA ASN A 164 20.01 6.23 -22.80
C ASN A 164 20.26 5.70 -24.23
N PRO A 165 19.66 6.31 -25.28
CA PRO A 165 19.80 5.80 -26.63
C PRO A 165 21.21 5.93 -27.21
N ASN A 166 22.07 6.77 -26.62
CA ASN A 166 23.42 6.99 -27.09
C ASN A 166 24.43 6.02 -26.46
N THR A 167 24.24 5.63 -25.20
CA THR A 167 25.18 4.81 -24.43
C THR A 167 24.64 3.41 -24.12
N ASN A 168 23.33 3.16 -24.34
CA ASN A 168 22.60 1.97 -23.90
C ASN A 168 22.62 1.75 -22.35
N GLU A 169 23.00 2.77 -21.62
CA GLU A 169 22.94 2.73 -20.14
C GLU A 169 21.49 2.80 -19.67
N ILE A 170 21.21 2.07 -18.60
CA ILE A 170 19.89 2.06 -17.95
C ILE A 170 19.92 2.87 -16.67
N ASN A 171 18.98 3.82 -16.56
CA ASN A 171 18.60 4.44 -15.31
C ASN A 171 17.39 3.68 -14.75
N SER A 172 17.59 2.96 -13.64
CA SER A 172 16.56 2.20 -12.93
C SER A 172 15.94 3.04 -11.80
N TYR A 173 14.60 3.03 -11.73
CA TYR A 173 13.84 3.79 -10.73
C TYR A 173 13.11 2.82 -9.79
N SER A 174 13.82 2.34 -8.78
CA SER A 174 13.24 1.42 -7.79
C SER A 174 12.36 2.16 -6.78
N ALA A 175 11.21 1.57 -6.42
CA ALA A 175 10.38 2.04 -5.33
C ALA A 175 11.10 1.99 -3.96
N LEU A 176 12.16 1.18 -3.84
CA LEU A 176 12.95 1.06 -2.60
C LEU A 176 13.99 2.18 -2.43
N ARG A 177 14.10 3.10 -3.41
CA ARG A 177 15.07 4.20 -3.37
C ARG A 177 14.41 5.52 -3.74
N PRO A 178 13.83 6.24 -2.73
CA PRO A 178 13.30 7.57 -2.95
C PRO A 178 14.41 8.54 -3.37
N SER A 179 14.10 9.45 -4.29
CA SER A 179 15.03 10.46 -4.77
C SER A 179 15.24 11.56 -3.73
N GLU A 180 16.49 12.02 -3.56
CA GLU A 180 16.83 13.10 -2.62
C GLU A 180 16.23 14.45 -3.04
N ASN A 181 16.18 14.71 -4.35
CA ASN A 181 15.84 16.02 -4.88
C ASN A 181 14.35 16.19 -5.25
N ALA A 182 13.58 15.11 -5.25
CA ALA A 182 12.15 15.13 -5.56
C ALA A 182 11.33 14.51 -4.43
N ASP A 183 11.38 13.19 -4.25
CA ASP A 183 10.52 12.47 -3.30
C ASP A 183 10.70 12.98 -1.88
N LYS A 184 11.95 13.08 -1.41
CA LYS A 184 12.27 13.52 -0.05
C LYS A 184 11.97 15.00 0.25
N GLN A 185 11.54 15.76 -0.75
CA GLN A 185 11.01 17.12 -0.55
C GLN A 185 9.52 17.11 -0.18
N ILE A 186 8.82 16.02 -0.42
CA ILE A 186 7.41 15.85 -0.03
C ILE A 186 7.35 15.63 1.48
N LYS A 187 6.56 16.47 2.15
CA LYS A 187 6.31 16.37 3.59
C LYS A 187 4.92 15.80 3.82
N ALA A 188 4.84 14.49 3.97
CA ALA A 188 3.61 13.77 4.29
C ALA A 188 3.85 12.85 5.50
N ASP A 189 2.81 12.54 6.26
CA ASP A 189 2.91 11.62 7.39
C ASP A 189 3.23 10.20 6.92
N LEU A 190 2.67 9.80 5.79
CA LEU A 190 2.92 8.52 5.12
C LEU A 190 3.26 8.77 3.65
N ASN A 191 4.41 8.25 3.20
CA ASN A 191 4.84 8.32 1.82
C ASN A 191 4.87 6.92 1.21
N ILE A 192 4.28 6.74 0.03
CA ILE A 192 4.18 5.45 -0.66
C ILE A 192 4.67 5.60 -2.09
N ILE A 193 5.68 4.81 -2.45
CA ILE A 193 6.22 4.77 -3.81
C ILE A 193 5.83 3.43 -4.46
N ILE A 194 5.26 3.51 -5.64
CA ILE A 194 4.88 2.33 -6.45
C ILE A 194 5.90 2.18 -7.57
N GLY A 195 6.46 0.98 -7.72
CA GLY A 195 7.46 0.72 -8.75
C GLY A 195 8.11 -0.64 -8.56
N PRO A 196 9.19 -0.94 -9.32
CA PRO A 196 9.96 -2.16 -9.12
C PRO A 196 10.51 -2.24 -7.69
N LEU A 197 10.39 -3.40 -7.06
CA LEU A 197 10.98 -3.66 -5.74
C LEU A 197 12.46 -4.07 -5.86
N GLY A 198 13.23 -3.29 -6.57
CA GLY A 198 14.65 -3.48 -6.83
C GLY A 198 15.07 -2.87 -8.16
N ASP A 199 16.33 -3.06 -8.52
CA ASP A 199 16.89 -2.51 -9.76
C ASP A 199 16.68 -3.45 -10.95
N THR A 200 16.40 -2.87 -12.11
CA THR A 200 16.46 -3.58 -13.39
C THR A 200 17.91 -3.98 -13.66
N GLN A 201 18.14 -5.25 -13.93
CA GLN A 201 19.48 -5.83 -14.12
C GLN A 201 19.57 -6.57 -15.44
N TRP A 202 20.76 -6.56 -16.04
CA TRP A 202 21.06 -7.39 -17.20
C TRP A 202 21.44 -8.81 -16.74
N LEU A 203 20.68 -9.80 -17.17
CA LEU A 203 20.99 -11.20 -16.96
C LEU A 203 21.60 -11.80 -18.23
N ASN A 204 22.83 -12.34 -18.11
CA ASN A 204 23.49 -13.10 -19.17
C ASN A 204 23.08 -14.57 -19.09
N PHE A 205 22.68 -15.13 -20.21
CA PHE A 205 22.46 -16.57 -20.34
C PHE A 205 23.73 -17.26 -20.88
N SER A 206 23.87 -18.54 -20.59
CA SER A 206 25.00 -19.38 -21.04
C SER A 206 25.11 -19.49 -22.58
N SER A 207 24.05 -19.12 -23.31
CA SER A 207 24.03 -19.02 -24.77
C SER A 207 24.70 -17.78 -25.36
N GLY A 208 25.23 -16.86 -24.51
CA GLY A 208 25.78 -15.57 -24.95
C GLY A 208 24.75 -14.50 -25.25
N VAL A 209 23.48 -14.79 -25.05
CA VAL A 209 22.37 -13.83 -25.12
C VAL A 209 21.98 -13.44 -23.71
N GLY A 210 21.58 -12.18 -23.50
CA GLY A 210 21.07 -11.70 -22.22
C GLY A 210 19.75 -10.96 -22.40
N CYS A 211 19.09 -10.67 -21.29
CA CYS A 211 17.92 -9.79 -21.26
C CYS A 211 17.94 -8.89 -20.01
N TRP A 212 17.25 -7.78 -20.10
CA TRP A 212 16.94 -6.95 -18.96
C TRP A 212 15.78 -7.55 -18.15
N VAL A 213 15.98 -7.65 -16.85
CA VAL A 213 14.98 -8.17 -15.91
C VAL A 213 14.66 -7.09 -14.90
N THR A 214 13.40 -6.68 -14.87
CA THR A 214 12.86 -5.76 -13.87
C THR A 214 12.21 -6.57 -12.75
N PRO A 215 12.52 -6.29 -11.48
CA PRO A 215 11.85 -6.92 -10.34
C PRO A 215 10.34 -6.70 -10.34
N GLU A 216 9.63 -7.55 -9.60
CA GLU A 216 8.18 -7.43 -9.44
C GLU A 216 7.81 -6.03 -8.92
N ARG A 217 6.72 -5.48 -9.45
CA ARG A 217 6.19 -4.19 -9.05
C ARG A 217 5.48 -4.29 -7.70
N GLY A 218 5.70 -3.31 -6.85
CA GLY A 218 5.09 -3.23 -5.54
C GLY A 218 4.93 -1.80 -5.05
N ALA A 219 4.57 -1.68 -3.78
CA ALA A 219 4.50 -0.43 -3.03
C ALA A 219 5.49 -0.48 -1.88
N ALA A 220 6.33 0.53 -1.76
CA ALA A 220 7.25 0.74 -0.64
C ALA A 220 6.73 1.89 0.23
N PHE A 221 6.74 1.69 1.55
CA PHE A 221 6.15 2.58 2.53
C PHE A 221 7.24 3.26 3.36
N TYR A 222 7.11 4.57 3.54
CA TYR A 222 8.04 5.42 4.27
C TYR A 222 7.28 6.33 5.24
N ASN A 223 7.87 6.60 6.39
CA ASN A 223 7.32 7.59 7.33
C ASN A 223 7.62 9.04 6.87
N ALA A 224 7.22 10.02 7.67
CA ALA A 224 7.45 11.45 7.41
C ALA A 224 8.95 11.82 7.25
N ASN A 225 9.86 11.03 7.81
CA ASN A 225 11.31 11.24 7.70
C ASN A 225 11.95 10.43 6.55
N TRP A 226 11.14 9.80 5.71
CA TRP A 226 11.58 8.93 4.61
C TRP A 226 12.36 7.68 5.06
N GLU A 227 12.12 7.24 6.31
CA GLU A 227 12.62 5.95 6.78
C GLU A 227 11.74 4.84 6.21
N SER A 228 12.36 3.86 5.58
CA SER A 228 11.65 2.70 5.03
C SER A 228 11.00 1.88 6.15
N LYS A 229 9.72 1.57 5.98
CA LYS A 229 8.93 0.73 6.89
C LYS A 229 8.73 -0.68 6.34
N GLY A 230 8.63 -0.83 5.03
CA GLY A 230 8.49 -2.10 4.35
C GLY A 230 8.00 -1.94 2.93
N ALA A 231 7.85 -3.07 2.25
CA ALA A 231 7.33 -3.10 0.89
C ALA A 231 6.51 -4.36 0.64
N ILE A 232 5.51 -4.26 -0.22
CA ILE A 232 4.61 -5.35 -0.59
C ILE A 232 4.34 -5.31 -2.10
N THR A 233 4.24 -6.47 -2.75
CA THR A 233 3.94 -6.52 -4.18
C THR A 233 2.47 -6.13 -4.45
N ILE A 234 2.20 -5.53 -5.61
CA ILE A 234 0.84 -5.12 -6.00
C ILE A 234 -0.13 -6.32 -5.96
N ASN A 235 0.29 -7.49 -6.42
CA ASN A 235 -0.54 -8.69 -6.40
C ASN A 235 -0.96 -9.14 -4.99
N LYS A 236 -0.09 -8.95 -4.00
CA LYS A 236 -0.41 -9.28 -2.60
C LYS A 236 -1.30 -8.21 -1.97
N LEU A 237 -1.05 -6.94 -2.29
CA LEU A 237 -1.85 -5.83 -1.82
C LEU A 237 -3.30 -5.92 -2.32
N GLN A 238 -3.52 -6.33 -3.57
CA GLN A 238 -4.86 -6.60 -4.12
C GLN A 238 -5.65 -7.63 -3.29
N LYS A 239 -4.98 -8.64 -2.74
CA LYS A 239 -5.64 -9.67 -1.92
C LYS A 239 -6.06 -9.18 -0.52
N ILE A 240 -5.40 -8.14 -0.01
CA ILE A 240 -5.74 -7.54 1.29
C ILE A 240 -7.05 -6.75 1.19
N ILE A 241 -7.32 -6.14 0.01
CA ILE A 241 -8.47 -5.27 -0.20
C ILE A 241 -9.73 -6.04 -0.61
N GLN A 242 -9.56 -7.25 -1.18
CA GLN A 242 -10.67 -8.13 -1.59
C GLN A 242 -11.33 -8.82 -0.38
#